data_030ad8d455821ed9053e7485582df6ed
#
_entry.id   030ad8d455821ed9053e7485582df6ed
#
_cell.length_a   1.000
_cell.length_b   1.000
_cell.length_c   1.000
_cell.angle_alpha   90.00
_cell.angle_beta   90.00
_cell.angle_gamma   90.00
#
_symmetry.space_group_name_H-M   'P 1'
#
loop_
_entity.id
_entity.type
_entity.pdbx_description
1 polymer ?
#
loop_
_entity_poly.entity_id
_entity_poly.type
_entity_poly.pdbx_seq_one_letter_code
_entity_poly.pdbx_strand_id
1 'polypeptide(L)'
;MPEDQPRTPPPSPERPPSPSERAPSAATALETLRRTPVAQLTQMPPAMTRALGALREDFERFDLEYRSALVQVETRLETLQDEFALAHDHNPIEHIVTRVKSPESILRKAADRGLSLDLDAMRRTVTDIAGARVILSFTEDVYRVFRHFTSQPDIRLVEVEDYIASPKPSGYRSLHCLVEVPVHFSTGTRRVTVEMQFRTIAMDFWASLEHKINYKFQGDVPADIATELVAAARVAADLDCRMEHLHRQVAEGPDDAGQPAGGTASGASA
;
A
#
# COMPACT_ATOMS: atom_id res chain seq x y z
N MET A 1 71.30 -20.02 -17.84
CA MET A 1 70.66 -20.10 -16.51
C MET A 1 70.02 -18.73 -16.21
N PRO A 2 68.68 -18.56 -16.21
CA PRO A 2 68.03 -17.33 -15.74
C PRO A 2 67.77 -17.46 -14.24
N GLU A 3 68.06 -16.37 -13.52
CA GLU A 3 67.92 -16.20 -12.07
C GLU A 3 66.47 -16.22 -11.65
N ASP A 4 66.21 -17.00 -10.60
CA ASP A 4 64.91 -17.15 -9.93
C ASP A 4 64.66 -15.94 -9.03
N GLN A 5 63.71 -15.07 -9.42
CA GLN A 5 63.28 -13.96 -8.60
C GLN A 5 62.22 -14.45 -7.59
N PRO A 6 62.33 -14.10 -6.31
CA PRO A 6 61.37 -14.52 -5.29
C PRO A 6 60.00 -13.86 -5.52
N ARG A 7 58.95 -14.68 -5.67
CA ARG A 7 57.56 -14.23 -5.75
C ARG A 7 57.08 -13.65 -4.41
N THR A 8 56.66 -12.41 -4.42
CA THR A 8 56.00 -11.77 -3.28
C THR A 8 54.69 -12.50 -2.96
N PRO A 9 54.39 -12.84 -1.69
CA PRO A 9 53.11 -13.45 -1.31
C PRO A 9 51.95 -12.48 -1.54
N PRO A 10 50.73 -13.00 -1.85
CA PRO A 10 49.54 -12.17 -2.02
C PRO A 10 49.17 -11.49 -0.70
N PRO A 11 48.57 -10.28 -0.74
CA PRO A 11 48.13 -9.60 0.46
C PRO A 11 47.07 -10.44 1.19
N SER A 12 47.18 -10.52 2.51
CA SER A 12 46.23 -11.20 3.37
C SER A 12 44.82 -10.55 3.24
N PRO A 13 43.75 -11.34 3.24
CA PRO A 13 42.42 -10.78 3.17
C PRO A 13 42.17 -9.86 4.38
N GLU A 14 41.71 -8.63 4.09
CA GLU A 14 41.33 -7.65 5.13
C GLU A 14 40.25 -8.25 6.03
N ARG A 15 40.50 -8.17 7.33
CA ARG A 15 39.60 -8.63 8.36
C ARG A 15 38.30 -7.76 8.31
N PRO A 16 37.10 -8.35 8.27
CA PRO A 16 35.89 -7.56 8.31
C PRO A 16 35.84 -6.71 9.59
N PRO A 17 35.38 -5.45 9.51
CA PRO A 17 35.32 -4.56 10.65
C PRO A 17 34.48 -5.15 11.79
N SER A 18 34.95 -4.98 13.02
CA SER A 18 34.24 -5.44 14.22
C SER A 18 32.87 -4.74 14.37
N PRO A 19 31.90 -5.31 15.10
CA PRO A 19 30.58 -4.71 15.29
C PRO A 19 30.61 -3.30 15.87
N SER A 20 31.69 -2.93 16.58
CA SER A 20 31.88 -1.59 17.16
C SER A 20 32.44 -0.55 16.18
N GLU A 21 32.97 -0.98 15.02
CA GLU A 21 33.52 -0.09 13.99
C GLU A 21 32.54 0.22 12.85
N ARG A 22 31.36 -0.39 12.86
CA ARG A 22 30.30 -0.05 11.90
C ARG A 22 29.71 1.30 12.25
N ALA A 23 29.75 2.24 11.31
CA ALA A 23 29.06 3.50 11.44
C ALA A 23 27.60 3.24 11.84
N PRO A 24 26.99 4.03 12.73
CA PRO A 24 25.61 3.86 13.14
C PRO A 24 24.71 3.87 11.89
N SER A 25 23.70 2.99 11.88
CA SER A 25 22.75 2.98 10.77
C SER A 25 22.09 4.35 10.65
N ALA A 26 21.70 4.74 9.46
CA ALA A 26 21.00 6.01 9.21
C ALA A 26 19.75 6.18 10.07
N ALA A 27 19.04 5.08 10.37
CA ALA A 27 17.91 5.07 11.29
C ALA A 27 18.35 5.47 12.71
N THR A 28 19.47 4.93 13.17
CA THR A 28 20.06 5.29 14.49
C THR A 28 20.52 6.74 14.50
N ALA A 29 21.08 7.25 13.40
CA ALA A 29 21.54 8.64 13.30
C ALA A 29 20.35 9.63 13.34
N LEU A 30 19.27 9.38 12.61
CA LEU A 30 18.06 10.21 12.62
C LEU A 30 17.30 10.14 13.95
N GLU A 31 17.18 8.97 14.55
CA GLU A 31 16.60 8.81 15.89
C GLU A 31 17.42 9.52 16.95
N THR A 32 18.75 9.43 16.87
CA THR A 32 19.68 10.15 17.74
C THR A 32 19.51 11.66 17.57
N LEU A 33 19.39 12.16 16.34
CA LEU A 33 19.16 13.58 16.05
C LEU A 33 17.83 14.09 16.61
N ARG A 34 16.77 13.31 16.48
CA ARG A 34 15.43 13.66 16.99
C ARG A 34 15.41 13.75 18.52
N ARG A 35 16.24 12.95 19.21
CA ARG A 35 16.36 12.90 20.66
C ARG A 35 17.47 13.78 21.22
N THR A 36 18.37 14.31 20.38
CA THR A 36 19.49 15.13 20.83
C THR A 36 19.00 16.51 21.24
N PRO A 37 19.20 16.93 22.53
CA PRO A 37 18.83 18.26 22.99
C PRO A 37 19.52 19.34 22.13
N VAL A 38 18.82 20.43 21.85
CA VAL A 38 19.33 21.56 21.05
C VAL A 38 20.69 22.07 21.59
N ALA A 39 20.89 22.00 22.90
CA ALA A 39 22.16 22.38 23.56
C ALA A 39 23.36 21.51 23.13
N GLN A 40 23.14 20.25 22.72
CA GLN A 40 24.23 19.39 22.23
C GLN A 40 24.51 19.63 20.73
N LEU A 41 23.50 20.06 19.96
CA LEU A 41 23.66 20.41 18.54
C LEU A 41 24.56 21.65 18.35
N THR A 42 24.58 22.56 19.32
CA THR A 42 25.45 23.76 19.30
C THR A 42 26.93 23.46 19.53
N GLN A 43 27.28 22.26 20.02
CA GLN A 43 28.68 21.83 20.24
C GLN A 43 29.25 21.03 19.05
N MET A 44 28.44 20.75 18.00
CA MET A 44 28.90 20.03 16.81
C MET A 44 29.73 20.94 15.89
N PRO A 45 30.70 20.36 15.16
CA PRO A 45 31.44 21.13 14.16
C PRO A 45 30.47 21.76 13.12
N PRO A 46 30.69 23.03 12.70
CA PRO A 46 29.77 23.70 11.76
C PRO A 46 29.50 22.94 10.46
N ALA A 47 30.47 22.16 9.98
CA ALA A 47 30.33 21.31 8.81
C ALA A 47 29.31 20.18 9.03
N MET A 48 29.33 19.55 10.21
CA MET A 48 28.39 18.47 10.57
C MET A 48 26.98 19.02 10.78
N THR A 49 26.83 20.16 11.43
CA THR A 49 25.54 20.85 11.62
C THR A 49 24.89 21.18 10.26
N ARG A 50 25.68 21.67 9.29
CA ARG A 50 25.19 21.93 7.91
C ARG A 50 24.79 20.66 7.19
N ALA A 51 25.59 19.59 7.26
CA ALA A 51 25.28 18.31 6.61
C ALA A 51 24.00 17.69 7.17
N LEU A 52 23.77 17.77 8.48
CA LEU A 52 22.55 17.30 9.13
C LEU A 52 21.34 18.16 8.77
N GLY A 53 21.52 19.47 8.66
CA GLY A 53 20.48 20.40 8.19
C GLY A 53 20.03 20.06 6.78
N ALA A 54 20.97 19.87 5.86
CA ALA A 54 20.68 19.48 4.47
C ALA A 54 19.95 18.13 4.39
N LEU A 55 20.41 17.12 5.13
CA LEU A 55 19.76 15.81 5.17
C LEU A 55 18.32 15.90 5.69
N ARG A 56 18.09 16.73 6.71
CA ARG A 56 16.74 16.97 7.23
C ARG A 56 15.84 17.63 6.18
N GLU A 57 16.31 18.68 5.50
CA GLU A 57 15.56 19.35 4.44
C GLU A 57 15.22 18.39 3.31
N ASP A 58 16.15 17.53 2.90
CA ASP A 58 15.92 16.52 1.86
C ASP A 58 14.85 15.50 2.29
N PHE A 59 14.85 15.07 3.56
CA PHE A 59 13.81 14.20 4.11
C PHE A 59 12.45 14.90 4.24
N GLU A 60 12.40 16.17 4.61
CA GLU A 60 11.17 16.95 4.68
C GLU A 60 10.55 17.13 3.28
N ARG A 61 11.38 17.35 2.24
CA ARG A 61 10.92 17.38 0.84
C ARG A 61 10.42 16.02 0.37
N PHE A 62 11.14 14.97 0.71
CA PHE A 62 10.77 13.60 0.40
C PHE A 62 9.40 13.24 1.00
N ASP A 63 9.18 13.52 2.28
CA ASP A 63 7.91 13.30 2.96
C ASP A 63 6.77 14.14 2.36
N LEU A 64 7.05 15.41 2.01
CA LEU A 64 6.09 16.30 1.35
C LEU A 64 5.63 15.74 0.01
N GLU A 65 6.53 15.14 -0.81
CA GLU A 65 6.18 14.54 -2.09
C GLU A 65 5.11 13.44 -1.91
N TYR A 66 5.31 12.53 -0.96
CA TYR A 66 4.39 11.42 -0.71
C TYR A 66 3.07 11.84 -0.06
N ARG A 67 3.09 12.78 0.88
CA ARG A 67 1.86 13.36 1.42
C ARG A 67 1.05 14.06 0.34
N SER A 68 1.69 14.84 -0.52
CA SER A 68 1.02 15.53 -1.62
C SER A 68 0.42 14.54 -2.62
N ALA A 69 1.09 13.42 -2.90
CA ALA A 69 0.55 12.36 -3.75
C ALA A 69 -0.69 11.71 -3.13
N LEU A 70 -0.68 11.45 -1.82
CA LEU A 70 -1.85 10.90 -1.13
C LEU A 70 -3.04 11.85 -1.15
N VAL A 71 -2.85 13.16 -0.96
CA VAL A 71 -3.91 14.16 -1.11
C VAL A 71 -4.52 14.11 -2.51
N GLN A 72 -3.69 13.97 -3.57
CA GLN A 72 -4.19 13.81 -4.93
C GLN A 72 -5.00 12.52 -5.13
N VAL A 73 -4.55 11.41 -4.55
CA VAL A 73 -5.28 10.13 -4.60
C VAL A 73 -6.61 10.22 -3.86
N GLU A 74 -6.60 10.76 -2.64
CA GLU A 74 -7.78 10.91 -1.78
C GLU A 74 -8.84 11.77 -2.45
N THR A 75 -8.46 12.96 -2.94
CA THR A 75 -9.39 13.86 -3.66
C THR A 75 -10.04 13.20 -4.87
N ARG A 76 -9.28 12.39 -5.65
CA ARG A 76 -9.83 11.68 -6.81
C ARG A 76 -10.81 10.57 -6.40
N LEU A 77 -10.50 9.85 -5.33
CA LEU A 77 -11.40 8.82 -4.80
C LEU A 77 -12.67 9.43 -4.19
N GLU A 78 -12.56 10.56 -3.49
CA GLU A 78 -13.70 11.32 -2.97
C GLU A 78 -14.58 11.83 -4.13
N THR A 79 -13.96 12.35 -5.21
CA THR A 79 -14.70 12.75 -6.41
C THR A 79 -15.47 11.60 -7.04
N LEU A 80 -14.86 10.41 -7.15
CA LEU A 80 -15.55 9.20 -7.62
C LEU A 80 -16.68 8.77 -6.66
N GLN A 81 -16.47 8.88 -5.35
CA GLN A 81 -17.47 8.60 -4.34
C GLN A 81 -18.71 9.50 -4.47
N ASP A 82 -18.46 10.80 -4.66
CA ASP A 82 -19.53 11.78 -4.87
C ASP A 82 -20.28 11.54 -6.21
N GLU A 83 -19.52 11.22 -7.28
CA GLU A 83 -20.10 10.89 -8.59
C GLU A 83 -20.98 9.65 -8.51
N PHE A 84 -20.54 8.58 -7.86
CA PHE A 84 -21.34 7.37 -7.67
C PHE A 84 -22.58 7.62 -6.83
N ALA A 85 -22.49 8.44 -5.79
CA ALA A 85 -23.64 8.81 -4.97
C ALA A 85 -24.70 9.62 -5.74
N LEU A 86 -24.31 10.37 -6.77
CA LEU A 86 -25.23 11.12 -7.62
C LEU A 86 -25.80 10.29 -8.77
N ALA A 87 -25.01 9.40 -9.35
CA ALA A 87 -25.35 8.69 -10.58
C ALA A 87 -26.01 7.32 -10.36
N HIS A 88 -25.92 6.75 -9.16
CA HIS A 88 -26.36 5.39 -8.86
C HIS A 88 -27.08 5.33 -7.50
N ASP A 89 -27.98 4.36 -7.34
CA ASP A 89 -28.67 4.07 -6.09
C ASP A 89 -27.73 3.53 -4.99
N HIS A 90 -26.49 3.17 -5.36
CA HIS A 90 -25.50 2.57 -4.48
C HIS A 90 -24.15 3.27 -4.63
N ASN A 91 -23.63 3.79 -3.50
CA ASN A 91 -22.25 4.26 -3.43
C ASN A 91 -21.32 3.10 -3.05
N PRO A 92 -20.39 2.70 -3.92
CA PRO A 92 -19.52 1.55 -3.67
C PRO A 92 -18.41 1.81 -2.66
N ILE A 93 -18.03 3.08 -2.39
CA ILE A 93 -16.88 3.43 -1.54
C ILE A 93 -17.36 3.71 -0.12
N GLU A 94 -16.97 2.86 0.81
CA GLU A 94 -17.30 2.98 2.23
C GLU A 94 -16.30 3.86 2.98
N HIS A 95 -14.99 3.57 2.81
CA HIS A 95 -13.93 4.29 3.50
C HIS A 95 -12.68 4.40 2.62
N ILE A 96 -12.00 5.54 2.77
CA ILE A 96 -10.67 5.80 2.18
C ILE A 96 -9.72 6.04 3.35
N VAL A 97 -8.62 5.31 3.40
CA VAL A 97 -7.57 5.43 4.43
C VAL A 97 -6.24 5.61 3.77
N THR A 98 -5.58 6.72 4.04
CA THR A 98 -4.26 7.04 3.50
C THR A 98 -3.19 7.07 4.60
N ARG A 99 -1.97 6.70 4.27
CA ARG A 99 -0.84 6.82 5.20
C ARG A 99 0.48 7.00 4.47
N VAL A 100 1.37 7.81 5.02
CA VAL A 100 2.80 7.79 4.72
C VAL A 100 3.50 6.90 5.74
N LYS A 101 4.41 6.05 5.29
CA LYS A 101 5.25 5.23 6.17
C LYS A 101 6.20 6.13 6.96
N SER A 102 6.37 5.84 8.26
CA SER A 102 7.28 6.66 9.08
C SER A 102 8.73 6.62 8.56
N PRO A 103 9.50 7.71 8.71
CA PRO A 103 10.90 7.76 8.29
C PRO A 103 11.73 6.58 8.83
N GLU A 104 11.50 6.19 10.09
CA GLU A 104 12.19 5.06 10.73
C GLU A 104 11.88 3.73 10.02
N SER A 105 10.62 3.55 9.60
CA SER A 105 10.17 2.36 8.87
C SER A 105 10.73 2.31 7.45
N ILE A 106 10.84 3.47 6.79
CA ILE A 106 11.46 3.59 5.45
C ILE A 106 12.93 3.23 5.53
N LEU A 107 13.65 3.81 6.50
CA LEU A 107 15.08 3.56 6.68
C LEU A 107 15.38 2.12 7.06
N ARG A 108 14.58 1.51 7.94
CA ARG A 108 14.71 0.09 8.28
C ARG A 108 14.55 -0.77 7.04
N LYS A 109 13.50 -0.54 6.24
CA LYS A 109 13.25 -1.30 5.01
C LYS A 109 14.34 -1.09 3.97
N ALA A 110 14.92 0.11 3.88
CA ALA A 110 16.07 0.39 3.03
C ALA A 110 17.32 -0.37 3.51
N ALA A 111 17.59 -0.38 4.82
CA ALA A 111 18.69 -1.12 5.42
C ALA A 111 18.55 -2.63 5.22
N ASP A 112 17.37 -3.20 5.40
CA ASP A 112 17.07 -4.62 5.17
C ASP A 112 17.32 -5.04 3.70
N ARG A 113 17.22 -4.06 2.77
CA ARG A 113 17.52 -4.26 1.32
C ARG A 113 18.95 -3.86 0.94
N GLY A 114 19.79 -3.52 1.90
CA GLY A 114 21.18 -3.13 1.68
C GLY A 114 21.37 -1.80 0.95
N LEU A 115 20.35 -0.92 0.96
CA LEU A 115 20.43 0.40 0.33
C LEU A 115 21.20 1.38 1.22
N SER A 116 22.01 2.23 0.58
CA SER A 116 22.61 3.41 1.21
C SER A 116 21.52 4.49 1.50
N LEU A 117 21.90 5.56 2.21
CA LEU A 117 21.09 6.77 2.44
C LEU A 117 20.93 7.60 1.14
N ASP A 118 20.52 6.95 0.06
CA ASP A 118 20.18 7.59 -1.21
C ASP A 118 18.65 7.62 -1.35
N LEU A 119 18.06 8.81 -1.22
CA LEU A 119 16.61 8.99 -1.33
C LEU A 119 16.07 8.60 -2.70
N ASP A 120 16.87 8.74 -3.77
CA ASP A 120 16.46 8.33 -5.10
C ASP A 120 16.47 6.80 -5.25
N ALA A 121 17.44 6.12 -4.65
CA ALA A 121 17.43 4.67 -4.55
C ALA A 121 16.25 4.17 -3.71
N MET A 122 15.92 4.86 -2.61
CA MET A 122 14.75 4.56 -1.78
C MET A 122 13.44 4.71 -2.56
N ARG A 123 13.26 5.80 -3.36
CA ARG A 123 12.08 5.99 -4.22
C ARG A 123 11.88 4.84 -5.19
N ARG A 124 12.96 4.35 -5.80
CA ARG A 124 12.90 3.25 -6.77
C ARG A 124 12.64 1.88 -6.16
N THR A 125 13.05 1.68 -4.91
CA THR A 125 13.10 0.33 -4.31
C THR A 125 12.02 0.12 -3.26
N VAL A 126 11.61 1.17 -2.54
CA VAL A 126 10.57 1.10 -1.50
C VAL A 126 9.27 1.65 -2.09
N THR A 127 8.45 0.77 -2.64
CA THR A 127 7.22 1.12 -3.38
C THR A 127 6.04 1.45 -2.48
N ASP A 128 6.10 1.10 -1.19
CA ASP A 128 5.04 1.25 -0.18
C ASP A 128 5.30 2.39 0.83
N ILE A 129 5.97 3.47 0.38
CA ILE A 129 6.21 4.68 1.20
C ILE A 129 4.88 5.41 1.44
N ALA A 130 4.10 5.62 0.39
CA ALA A 130 2.72 6.09 0.47
C ALA A 130 1.78 4.94 0.17
N GLY A 131 0.77 4.76 1.01
CA GLY A 131 -0.26 3.74 0.83
C GLY A 131 -1.66 4.34 0.96
N ALA A 132 -2.57 3.92 0.07
CA ALA A 132 -3.98 4.21 0.15
C ALA A 132 -4.78 2.91 0.16
N ARG A 133 -5.74 2.82 1.08
CA ARG A 133 -6.67 1.70 1.17
C ARG A 133 -8.07 2.20 0.91
N VAL A 134 -8.75 1.55 -0.03
CA VAL A 134 -10.14 1.82 -0.39
C VAL A 134 -10.98 0.64 0.04
N ILE A 135 -11.91 0.87 0.93
CA ILE A 135 -12.86 -0.14 1.42
C ILE A 135 -14.15 0.02 0.63
N LEU A 136 -14.64 -1.07 0.08
CA LEU A 136 -15.78 -1.13 -0.81
C LEU A 136 -16.82 -2.13 -0.31
N SER A 137 -18.06 -1.96 -0.75
CA SER A 137 -19.16 -2.80 -0.30
C SER A 137 -19.06 -4.21 -0.83
N PHE A 138 -18.82 -4.39 -2.15
CA PHE A 138 -18.86 -5.68 -2.85
C PHE A 138 -17.62 -5.94 -3.70
N THR A 139 -17.39 -7.21 -4.05
CA THR A 139 -16.24 -7.59 -4.87
C THR A 139 -16.29 -6.98 -6.28
N GLU A 140 -17.46 -6.87 -6.89
CA GLU A 140 -17.62 -6.18 -8.19
C GLU A 140 -17.25 -4.70 -8.09
N ASP A 141 -17.56 -4.04 -6.99
CA ASP A 141 -17.19 -2.65 -6.72
C ASP A 141 -15.68 -2.45 -6.65
N VAL A 142 -14.94 -3.44 -6.08
CA VAL A 142 -13.47 -3.41 -6.07
C VAL A 142 -12.94 -3.22 -7.48
N TYR A 143 -13.36 -4.06 -8.42
CA TYR A 143 -12.89 -3.98 -9.80
C TYR A 143 -13.45 -2.76 -10.55
N ARG A 144 -14.66 -2.32 -10.25
CA ARG A 144 -15.29 -1.13 -10.85
C ARG A 144 -14.53 0.13 -10.47
N VAL A 145 -14.34 0.38 -9.18
CA VAL A 145 -13.63 1.56 -8.69
C VAL A 145 -12.16 1.55 -9.11
N PHE A 146 -11.48 0.39 -9.05
CA PHE A 146 -10.12 0.24 -9.56
C PHE A 146 -10.02 0.67 -11.02
N ARG A 147 -10.92 0.19 -11.90
CA ARG A 147 -10.91 0.58 -13.33
C ARG A 147 -11.14 2.07 -13.53
N HIS A 148 -12.13 2.66 -12.84
CA HIS A 148 -12.40 4.10 -12.96
C HIS A 148 -11.23 4.95 -12.48
N PHE A 149 -10.60 4.56 -11.37
CA PHE A 149 -9.44 5.28 -10.84
C PHE A 149 -8.23 5.19 -11.77
N THR A 150 -7.89 3.98 -12.23
CA THR A 150 -6.68 3.74 -13.04
C THR A 150 -6.82 4.15 -14.51
N SER A 151 -8.04 4.36 -15.02
CA SER A 151 -8.29 4.87 -16.38
C SER A 151 -8.14 6.38 -16.50
N GLN A 152 -7.96 7.12 -15.41
CA GLN A 152 -7.73 8.56 -15.47
C GLN A 152 -6.43 8.87 -16.22
N PRO A 153 -6.44 9.86 -17.14
CA PRO A 153 -5.37 10.04 -18.14
C PRO A 153 -4.01 10.42 -17.54
N ASP A 154 -3.99 10.96 -16.34
CA ASP A 154 -2.78 11.38 -15.63
C ASP A 154 -2.28 10.33 -14.61
N ILE A 155 -3.05 9.29 -14.32
CA ILE A 155 -2.65 8.15 -13.50
C ILE A 155 -1.92 7.13 -14.36
N ARG A 156 -0.71 6.73 -13.95
CA ARG A 156 0.02 5.65 -14.60
C ARG A 156 -0.01 4.40 -13.74
N LEU A 157 -0.70 3.36 -14.22
CA LEU A 157 -0.67 2.04 -13.60
C LEU A 157 0.70 1.39 -13.87
N VAL A 158 1.40 0.97 -12.81
CA VAL A 158 2.75 0.37 -12.87
C VAL A 158 2.68 -1.13 -12.72
N GLU A 159 1.92 -1.61 -11.72
CA GLU A 159 1.83 -3.03 -11.37
C GLU A 159 0.46 -3.34 -10.77
N VAL A 160 -0.02 -4.58 -10.96
CA VAL A 160 -1.26 -5.08 -10.35
C VAL A 160 -1.01 -6.48 -9.80
N GLU A 161 -1.43 -6.70 -8.56
CA GLU A 161 -1.45 -8.02 -7.91
C GLU A 161 -2.87 -8.33 -7.43
N ASP A 162 -3.53 -9.26 -8.09
CA ASP A 162 -4.90 -9.65 -7.79
C ASP A 162 -4.95 -10.83 -6.80
N TYR A 163 -4.92 -10.52 -5.52
CA TYR A 163 -5.09 -11.49 -4.44
C TYR A 163 -6.56 -11.82 -4.14
N ILE A 164 -7.52 -11.26 -4.89
CA ILE A 164 -8.92 -11.70 -4.84
C ILE A 164 -9.06 -12.95 -5.70
N ALA A 165 -8.58 -12.90 -6.94
CA ALA A 165 -8.58 -14.04 -7.85
C ALA A 165 -7.60 -15.14 -7.44
N SER A 166 -6.42 -14.76 -6.89
CA SER A 166 -5.36 -15.67 -6.45
C SER A 166 -4.92 -15.34 -5.00
N PRO A 167 -5.68 -15.80 -3.98
CA PRO A 167 -5.39 -15.50 -2.58
C PRO A 167 -4.02 -15.98 -2.13
N LYS A 168 -3.39 -15.26 -1.21
CA LYS A 168 -2.14 -15.70 -0.59
C LYS A 168 -2.35 -16.98 0.24
N PRO A 169 -1.31 -17.78 0.50
CA PRO A 169 -1.43 -19.00 1.32
C PRO A 169 -2.04 -18.78 2.70
N SER A 170 -1.90 -17.58 3.28
CA SER A 170 -2.53 -17.16 4.52
C SER A 170 -4.05 -16.97 4.42
N GLY A 171 -4.61 -16.95 3.22
CA GLY A 171 -6.01 -16.61 2.96
C GLY A 171 -6.25 -15.12 2.69
N TYR A 172 -5.20 -14.29 2.74
CA TYR A 172 -5.29 -12.85 2.46
C TYR A 172 -5.83 -12.57 1.06
N ARG A 173 -6.81 -11.65 0.98
CA ARG A 173 -7.43 -11.17 -0.26
C ARG A 173 -7.40 -9.64 -0.32
N SER A 174 -7.08 -9.10 -1.47
CA SER A 174 -7.13 -7.67 -1.83
C SER A 174 -6.74 -7.51 -3.29
N LEU A 175 -7.21 -6.49 -3.96
CA LEU A 175 -6.63 -6.06 -5.24
C LEU A 175 -5.57 -4.99 -4.91
N HIS A 176 -4.31 -5.27 -5.20
CA HIS A 176 -3.20 -4.33 -5.02
C HIS A 176 -2.81 -3.74 -6.36
N CYS A 177 -2.43 -2.48 -6.37
CA CYS A 177 -1.71 -1.91 -7.50
C CYS A 177 -0.71 -0.84 -7.06
N LEU A 178 0.31 -0.65 -7.89
CA LEU A 178 1.19 0.50 -7.82
C LEU A 178 0.79 1.48 -8.91
N VAL A 179 0.57 2.73 -8.51
CA VAL A 179 0.26 3.82 -9.42
C VAL A 179 1.27 4.94 -9.27
N GLU A 180 1.55 5.65 -10.36
CA GLU A 180 2.25 6.92 -10.30
C GLU A 180 1.29 8.07 -10.52
N VAL A 181 1.28 8.99 -9.56
CA VAL A 181 0.42 10.17 -9.52
C VAL A 181 1.26 11.43 -9.77
N PRO A 182 0.85 12.35 -10.65
CA PRO A 182 1.55 13.60 -10.84
C PRO A 182 1.31 14.53 -9.65
N VAL A 183 2.38 15.09 -9.10
CA VAL A 183 2.35 16.13 -8.07
C VAL A 183 3.02 17.38 -8.64
N HIS A 184 2.33 18.50 -8.60
CA HIS A 184 2.79 19.77 -9.16
C HIS A 184 3.39 20.65 -8.06
N PHE A 185 4.71 20.82 -8.09
CA PHE A 185 5.44 21.74 -7.22
C PHE A 185 5.83 23.02 -7.97
N SER A 186 6.21 24.06 -7.24
CA SER A 186 6.75 25.28 -7.84
C SER A 186 8.01 25.05 -8.69
N THR A 187 8.73 23.95 -8.41
CA THR A 187 9.94 23.52 -9.12
C THR A 187 9.67 22.58 -10.31
N GLY A 188 8.41 22.24 -10.56
CA GLY A 188 8.00 21.34 -11.64
C GLY A 188 7.15 20.16 -11.16
N THR A 189 6.75 19.33 -12.12
CA THR A 189 5.91 18.15 -11.84
C THR A 189 6.79 16.94 -11.52
N ARG A 190 6.44 16.21 -10.46
CA ARG A 190 7.02 14.91 -10.12
C ARG A 190 5.96 13.82 -10.16
N ARG A 191 6.32 12.63 -10.66
CA ARG A 191 5.50 11.43 -10.52
C ARG A 191 5.92 10.69 -9.26
N VAL A 192 4.94 10.43 -8.40
CA VAL A 192 5.15 9.79 -7.09
C VAL A 192 4.40 8.47 -7.07
N THR A 193 5.10 7.41 -6.69
CA THR A 193 4.51 6.05 -6.56
C THR A 193 3.68 5.95 -5.29
N VAL A 194 2.46 5.43 -5.43
CA VAL A 194 1.54 5.13 -4.33
C VAL A 194 1.09 3.68 -4.46
N GLU A 195 1.17 2.93 -3.36
CA GLU A 195 0.56 1.60 -3.25
C GLU A 195 -0.93 1.76 -2.95
N MET A 196 -1.78 1.17 -3.78
CA MET A 196 -3.23 1.15 -3.61
C MET A 196 -3.68 -0.25 -3.20
N GLN A 197 -4.60 -0.33 -2.23
CA GLN A 197 -5.21 -1.58 -1.78
C GLN A 197 -6.73 -1.42 -1.83
N PHE A 198 -7.39 -2.19 -2.68
CA PHE A 198 -8.84 -2.21 -2.77
C PHE A 198 -9.36 -3.49 -2.12
N ARG A 199 -10.28 -3.36 -1.19
CA ARG A 199 -10.83 -4.45 -0.38
C ARG A 199 -12.33 -4.29 -0.19
N THR A 200 -13.02 -5.40 0.02
CA THR A 200 -14.36 -5.35 0.63
C THR A 200 -14.25 -5.12 2.14
N ILE A 201 -15.38 -4.82 2.77
CA ILE A 201 -15.49 -4.72 4.23
C ILE A 201 -15.00 -6.03 4.90
N ALA A 202 -15.41 -7.20 4.38
CA ALA A 202 -15.03 -8.49 4.96
C ALA A 202 -13.53 -8.79 4.77
N MET A 203 -12.96 -8.43 3.62
CA MET A 203 -11.51 -8.54 3.38
C MET A 203 -10.71 -7.66 4.35
N ASP A 204 -11.14 -6.42 4.57
CA ASP A 204 -10.44 -5.49 5.48
C ASP A 204 -10.59 -5.91 6.94
N PHE A 205 -11.78 -6.37 7.35
CA PHE A 205 -12.01 -6.95 8.68
C PHE A 205 -11.02 -8.07 8.98
N TRP A 206 -10.95 -9.07 8.10
CA TRP A 206 -10.05 -10.20 8.27
C TRP A 206 -8.58 -9.76 8.29
N ALA A 207 -8.14 -8.97 7.31
CA ALA A 207 -6.76 -8.53 7.18
C ALA A 207 -6.30 -7.68 8.39
N SER A 208 -7.19 -6.86 8.94
CA SER A 208 -6.90 -6.03 10.11
C SER A 208 -6.68 -6.87 11.38
N LEU A 209 -7.42 -7.96 11.55
CA LEU A 209 -7.28 -8.87 12.69
C LEU A 209 -6.06 -9.79 12.52
N GLU A 210 -5.85 -10.34 11.33
CA GLU A 210 -4.67 -11.13 11.00
C GLU A 210 -3.38 -10.35 11.28
N HIS A 211 -3.31 -9.09 10.85
CA HIS A 211 -2.16 -8.23 11.12
C HIS A 211 -1.91 -8.04 12.63
N LYS A 212 -2.96 -7.87 13.45
CA LYS A 212 -2.82 -7.75 14.92
C LYS A 212 -2.29 -9.04 15.56
N ILE A 213 -2.74 -10.19 15.07
CA ILE A 213 -2.29 -11.51 15.52
C ILE A 213 -0.81 -11.71 15.13
N ASN A 214 -0.45 -11.50 13.88
CA ASN A 214 0.92 -11.59 13.40
C ASN A 214 1.87 -10.66 14.17
N TYR A 215 1.45 -9.44 14.45
CA TYR A 215 2.25 -8.49 15.23
C TYR A 215 2.50 -9.00 16.66
N LYS A 216 1.48 -9.59 17.32
CA LYS A 216 1.61 -10.16 18.67
C LYS A 216 2.62 -11.32 18.72
N PHE A 217 2.68 -12.12 17.68
CA PHE A 217 3.61 -13.27 17.57
C PHE A 217 4.93 -12.89 16.88
N GLN A 218 5.19 -11.61 16.56
CA GLN A 218 6.39 -11.14 15.88
C GLN A 218 6.68 -11.87 14.55
N GLY A 219 5.60 -12.36 13.90
CA GLY A 219 5.67 -13.10 12.63
C GLY A 219 5.80 -14.62 12.78
N ASP A 220 6.01 -15.15 13.98
CA ASP A 220 6.08 -16.59 14.25
C ASP A 220 4.74 -17.09 14.83
N VAL A 221 3.72 -17.14 13.98
CA VAL A 221 2.37 -17.55 14.34
C VAL A 221 2.29 -19.07 14.48
N PRO A 222 1.79 -19.63 15.63
CA PRO A 222 1.59 -21.06 15.79
C PRO A 222 0.73 -21.66 14.68
N ALA A 223 1.05 -22.90 14.26
CA ALA A 223 0.44 -23.56 13.09
C ALA A 223 -1.08 -23.79 13.23
N ASP A 224 -1.55 -24.03 14.44
CA ASP A 224 -2.98 -24.14 14.76
C ASP A 224 -3.71 -22.81 14.54
N ILE A 225 -3.14 -21.70 15.04
CA ILE A 225 -3.69 -20.35 14.84
C ILE A 225 -3.63 -19.96 13.36
N ALA A 226 -2.55 -20.28 12.66
CA ALA A 226 -2.43 -20.01 11.22
C ALA A 226 -3.50 -20.78 10.42
N THR A 227 -3.79 -22.02 10.79
CA THR A 227 -4.86 -22.84 10.19
C THR A 227 -6.24 -22.22 10.43
N GLU A 228 -6.53 -21.78 11.64
CA GLU A 228 -7.78 -21.09 11.97
C GLU A 228 -7.94 -19.74 11.23
N LEU A 229 -6.84 -18.99 11.05
CA LEU A 229 -6.86 -17.76 10.25
C LEU A 229 -7.23 -18.04 8.79
N VAL A 230 -6.70 -19.11 8.19
CA VAL A 230 -7.08 -19.52 6.83
C VAL A 230 -8.56 -19.94 6.76
N ALA A 231 -9.05 -20.67 7.76
CA ALA A 231 -10.46 -21.05 7.85
C ALA A 231 -11.36 -19.80 7.94
N ALA A 232 -11.01 -18.86 8.80
CA ALA A 232 -11.72 -17.58 8.93
C ALA A 232 -11.70 -16.73 7.63
N ALA A 233 -10.59 -16.76 6.87
CA ALA A 233 -10.52 -16.09 5.57
C ALA A 233 -11.51 -16.65 4.55
N ARG A 234 -11.72 -17.97 4.57
CA ARG A 234 -12.72 -18.64 3.70
C ARG A 234 -14.14 -18.23 4.07
N VAL A 235 -14.44 -18.17 5.38
CA VAL A 235 -15.75 -17.70 5.86
C VAL A 235 -16.01 -16.25 5.44
N ALA A 236 -15.01 -15.37 5.55
CA ALA A 236 -15.12 -13.97 5.10
C ALA A 236 -15.39 -13.88 3.58
N ALA A 237 -14.69 -14.69 2.78
CA ALA A 237 -14.91 -14.74 1.33
C ALA A 237 -16.29 -15.29 0.95
N ASP A 238 -16.79 -16.29 1.66
CA ASP A 238 -18.14 -16.83 1.46
C ASP A 238 -19.22 -15.80 1.83
N LEU A 239 -18.98 -15.03 2.90
CA LEU A 239 -19.87 -13.94 3.29
C LEU A 239 -19.93 -12.85 2.19
N ASP A 240 -18.77 -12.43 1.64
CA ASP A 240 -18.72 -11.47 0.52
C ASP A 240 -19.58 -11.96 -0.66
N CYS A 241 -19.41 -13.22 -1.09
CA CYS A 241 -20.18 -13.79 -2.19
C CYS A 241 -21.71 -13.79 -1.92
N ARG A 242 -22.11 -14.12 -0.70
CA ARG A 242 -23.52 -14.13 -0.30
C ARG A 242 -24.12 -12.74 -0.27
N MET A 243 -23.40 -11.77 0.29
CA MET A 243 -23.85 -10.38 0.35
C MET A 243 -23.98 -9.76 -1.03
N GLU A 244 -23.03 -10.03 -1.91
CA GLU A 244 -23.06 -9.59 -3.31
C GLU A 244 -24.24 -10.22 -4.09
N HIS A 245 -24.54 -11.50 -3.85
CA HIS A 245 -25.70 -12.17 -4.45
C HIS A 245 -27.03 -11.53 -3.97
N LEU A 246 -27.16 -11.27 -2.66
CA LEU A 246 -28.33 -10.61 -2.11
C LEU A 246 -28.51 -9.19 -2.68
N HIS A 247 -27.41 -8.44 -2.82
CA HIS A 247 -27.43 -7.11 -3.41
C HIS A 247 -27.99 -7.14 -4.84
N ARG A 248 -27.50 -8.08 -5.68
CA ARG A 248 -27.99 -8.26 -7.05
C ARG A 248 -29.50 -8.61 -7.10
N GLN A 249 -29.94 -9.52 -6.24
CA GLN A 249 -31.38 -9.87 -6.16
C GLN A 249 -32.26 -8.66 -5.80
N VAL A 250 -31.80 -7.80 -4.89
CA VAL A 250 -32.54 -6.58 -4.52
C VAL A 250 -32.54 -5.56 -5.66
N ALA A 251 -31.40 -5.43 -6.39
CA ALA A 251 -31.30 -4.49 -7.51
C ALA A 251 -32.12 -4.92 -8.73
N GLU A 252 -32.29 -6.23 -8.98
CA GLU A 252 -33.11 -6.76 -10.07
C GLU A 252 -34.61 -6.70 -9.79
N GLY A 253 -35.02 -6.44 -8.55
CA GLY A 253 -36.44 -6.41 -8.12
C GLY A 253 -37.05 -7.82 -8.03
N PRO A 254 -38.21 -7.97 -7.39
CA PRO A 254 -38.94 -9.24 -7.49
C PRO A 254 -39.37 -9.45 -8.95
N ASP A 255 -38.92 -10.57 -9.55
CA ASP A 255 -39.37 -11.02 -10.87
C ASP A 255 -40.87 -10.74 -11.03
N ASP A 256 -41.26 -10.07 -12.11
CA ASP A 256 -42.62 -9.94 -12.59
C ASP A 256 -43.15 -11.32 -13.06
N ALA A 257 -43.04 -12.32 -12.19
CA ALA A 257 -43.50 -13.68 -12.36
C ALA A 257 -44.99 -13.71 -12.02
N GLY A 258 -45.80 -13.33 -12.98
CA GLY A 258 -47.24 -13.68 -12.91
C GLY A 258 -48.23 -12.62 -13.30
N GLN A 259 -48.13 -12.03 -14.50
CA GLN A 259 -49.36 -11.62 -15.16
C GLN A 259 -49.98 -12.89 -15.80
N PRO A 260 -51.10 -13.41 -15.26
CA PRO A 260 -51.87 -14.42 -15.97
C PRO A 260 -52.39 -13.78 -17.25
N ALA A 261 -52.07 -14.38 -18.39
CA ALA A 261 -52.62 -14.02 -19.71
C ALA A 261 -54.14 -13.87 -19.56
N GLY A 262 -54.60 -12.61 -19.56
CA GLY A 262 -56.01 -12.29 -19.56
C GLY A 262 -56.71 -12.94 -20.76
N GLY A 263 -57.54 -13.93 -20.49
CA GLY A 263 -58.33 -14.63 -21.46
C GLY A 263 -59.21 -13.66 -22.21
N THR A 264 -59.05 -13.63 -23.54
CA THR A 264 -59.98 -13.04 -24.47
C THR A 264 -61.29 -13.82 -24.40
N ALA A 265 -62.25 -13.33 -23.65
CA ALA A 265 -63.64 -13.79 -23.76
C ALA A 265 -64.26 -13.16 -25.02
N SER A 266 -64.29 -13.94 -26.09
CA SER A 266 -65.17 -13.73 -27.23
C SER A 266 -66.62 -13.85 -26.76
N GLY A 267 -67.38 -12.77 -26.79
CA GLY A 267 -68.84 -12.72 -26.61
C GLY A 267 -69.46 -12.31 -27.92
N ALA A 268 -69.95 -13.32 -28.63
CA ALA A 268 -70.79 -13.14 -29.82
C ALA A 268 -72.23 -12.88 -29.43
N SER A 269 -72.92 -12.18 -30.30
CA SER A 269 -74.37 -12.24 -30.63
C SER A 269 -75.34 -11.25 -29.96
N ALA A 270 -76.00 -10.63 -30.84
CA ALA A 270 -77.32 -10.27 -31.30
C ALA A 270 -77.61 -8.78 -31.30
#